data_7b711962ad21088e2dc2647ed0b5d1d4
#
_entry.id   7b711962ad21088e2dc2647ed0b5d1d4
#
_cell.length_a   1.000
_cell.length_b   1.000
_cell.length_c   1.000
_cell.angle_alpha   90.00
_cell.angle_beta   90.00
_cell.angle_gamma   90.00
#
_symmetry.space_group_name_H-M   'P 1'
#
loop_
_entity.id
_entity.type
_entity.pdbx_description
1 polymer ?
#
loop_
_entity_poly.entity_id
_entity_poly.type
_entity_poly.pdbx_seq_one_letter_code
_entity_poly.pdbx_strand_id
1 'polypeptide(L)'
;VFEAMQRVNIEHLAERQIGELSGGQKKRVFLARALAQQSKIILLDEPFTGVDVKTENAIVELLRQLRAEGHLILVSTHNLGSVPDFCDQVVMINRTVIAAGKTEDTFNQHNLEKVFGGVLRHIKLLGEDLHNDEDKRAVTVLTDDERPVVFYGETKNDPPATAVKSCRLPPSDKE
;
A
#
# COMPACT_ATOMS: atom_id res chain seq x y z
N VAL A 1 -12.78 -23.73 5.21
CA VAL A 1 -13.19 -22.85 4.09
C VAL A 1 -14.09 -21.74 4.60
N PHE A 2 -15.19 -22.04 5.29
CA PHE A 2 -16.17 -21.05 5.75
C PHE A 2 -15.52 -19.97 6.65
N GLU A 3 -14.68 -20.35 7.59
CA GLU A 3 -13.89 -19.43 8.43
C GLU A 3 -13.03 -18.47 7.59
N ALA A 4 -12.36 -18.98 6.55
CA ALA A 4 -11.58 -18.14 5.64
C ALA A 4 -12.46 -17.14 4.88
N MET A 5 -13.69 -17.51 4.52
CA MET A 5 -14.64 -16.59 3.89
C MET A 5 -15.13 -15.50 4.86
N GLN A 6 -15.36 -15.84 6.13
CA GLN A 6 -15.70 -14.87 7.17
C GLN A 6 -14.58 -13.85 7.39
N ARG A 7 -13.32 -14.29 7.42
CA ARG A 7 -12.15 -13.38 7.59
C ARG A 7 -12.05 -12.31 6.51
N VAL A 8 -12.59 -12.57 5.33
CA VAL A 8 -12.61 -11.62 4.21
C VAL A 8 -14.00 -11.03 3.92
N ASN A 9 -14.98 -11.27 4.81
CA ASN A 9 -16.37 -10.77 4.71
C ASN A 9 -17.06 -11.13 3.38
N ILE A 10 -17.01 -12.39 2.96
CA ILE A 10 -17.67 -12.92 1.76
C ILE A 10 -18.51 -14.19 2.00
N GLU A 11 -18.77 -14.56 3.25
CA GLU A 11 -19.59 -15.74 3.59
C GLU A 11 -20.98 -15.70 2.95
N HIS A 12 -21.55 -14.50 2.79
CA HIS A 12 -22.85 -14.26 2.15
C HIS A 12 -22.84 -14.54 0.63
N LEU A 13 -21.67 -14.77 0.06
CA LEU A 13 -21.48 -15.08 -1.37
C LEU A 13 -21.18 -16.57 -1.62
N ALA A 14 -21.25 -17.43 -0.58
CA ALA A 14 -20.81 -18.81 -0.65
C ALA A 14 -21.50 -19.63 -1.78
N GLU A 15 -22.77 -19.33 -2.03
CA GLU A 15 -23.58 -20.04 -3.04
C GLU A 15 -23.55 -19.37 -4.43
N ARG A 16 -22.84 -18.22 -4.57
CA ARG A 16 -22.75 -17.53 -5.86
C ARG A 16 -21.66 -18.11 -6.74
N GLN A 17 -21.92 -18.14 -8.03
CA GLN A 17 -20.89 -18.49 -9.00
C GLN A 17 -19.83 -17.38 -9.09
N ILE A 18 -18.56 -17.76 -9.22
CA ILE A 18 -17.44 -16.79 -9.27
C ILE A 18 -17.57 -15.80 -10.45
N GLY A 19 -18.25 -16.21 -11.53
CA GLY A 19 -18.52 -15.37 -12.69
C GLY A 19 -19.41 -14.15 -12.37
N GLU A 20 -20.30 -14.29 -11.39
CA GLU A 20 -21.29 -13.28 -11.00
C GLU A 20 -20.71 -12.24 -10.02
N LEU A 21 -19.49 -12.46 -9.54
CA LEU A 21 -18.86 -11.62 -8.55
C LEU A 21 -18.18 -10.40 -9.17
N SER A 22 -18.24 -9.27 -8.48
CA SER A 22 -17.46 -8.08 -8.83
C SER A 22 -15.94 -8.32 -8.72
N GLY A 23 -15.12 -7.47 -9.32
CA GLY A 23 -13.66 -7.59 -9.25
C GLY A 23 -13.14 -7.65 -7.81
N GLY A 24 -13.60 -6.76 -6.94
CA GLY A 24 -13.23 -6.75 -5.52
C GLY A 24 -13.71 -7.99 -4.76
N GLN A 25 -14.90 -8.52 -5.08
CA GLN A 25 -15.40 -9.76 -4.49
C GLN A 25 -14.54 -10.96 -4.94
N LYS A 26 -14.20 -11.04 -6.22
CA LYS A 26 -13.29 -12.09 -6.75
C LYS A 26 -11.94 -12.07 -6.03
N LYS A 27 -11.34 -10.90 -5.82
CA LYS A 27 -10.07 -10.78 -5.10
C LYS A 27 -10.17 -11.32 -3.67
N ARG A 28 -11.25 -10.99 -2.96
CA ARG A 28 -11.51 -11.55 -1.62
C ARG A 28 -11.72 -13.07 -1.65
N VAL A 29 -12.37 -13.62 -2.67
CA VAL A 29 -12.50 -15.08 -2.85
C VAL A 29 -11.13 -15.74 -3.03
N PHE A 30 -10.24 -15.16 -3.85
CA PHE A 30 -8.89 -15.70 -4.02
C PHE A 30 -8.06 -15.61 -2.73
N LEU A 31 -8.24 -14.53 -1.97
CA LEU A 31 -7.60 -14.39 -0.66
C LEU A 31 -8.15 -15.43 0.34
N ALA A 32 -9.47 -15.63 0.41
CA ALA A 32 -10.09 -16.67 1.22
C ALA A 32 -9.56 -18.08 0.85
N ARG A 33 -9.37 -18.33 -0.45
CA ARG A 33 -8.79 -19.61 -0.92
C ARG A 33 -7.35 -19.80 -0.40
N ALA A 34 -6.52 -18.76 -0.44
CA ALA A 34 -5.16 -18.82 0.10
C ALA A 34 -5.18 -19.05 1.62
N LEU A 35 -6.07 -18.39 2.35
CA LEU A 35 -6.22 -18.59 3.79
C LEU A 35 -6.71 -20.00 4.15
N ALA A 36 -7.63 -20.56 3.36
CA ALA A 36 -8.16 -21.91 3.58
C ALA A 36 -7.08 -23.01 3.47
N GLN A 37 -5.94 -22.72 2.82
CA GLN A 37 -4.79 -23.63 2.74
C GLN A 37 -3.99 -23.68 4.04
N GLN A 38 -4.23 -22.77 4.98
CA GLN A 38 -3.50 -22.67 6.25
C GLN A 38 -1.96 -22.64 6.08
N SER A 39 -1.49 -22.09 4.97
CA SER A 39 -0.07 -21.97 4.67
C SER A 39 0.57 -20.89 5.54
N LYS A 40 1.80 -21.16 6.01
CA LYS A 40 2.62 -20.15 6.70
C LYS A 40 3.16 -19.07 5.76
N ILE A 41 3.18 -19.35 4.46
CA ILE A 41 3.67 -18.43 3.43
C ILE A 41 2.52 -18.12 2.48
N ILE A 42 2.22 -16.85 2.30
CA ILE A 42 1.15 -16.35 1.45
C ILE A 42 1.78 -15.46 0.37
N LEU A 43 1.53 -15.79 -0.89
CA LEU A 43 1.98 -15.02 -2.04
C LEU A 43 0.79 -14.35 -2.69
N LEU A 44 0.84 -13.03 -2.82
CA LEU A 44 -0.21 -12.21 -3.39
C LEU A 44 0.36 -11.37 -4.53
N ASP A 45 -0.28 -11.48 -5.69
CA ASP A 45 0.06 -10.70 -6.86
C ASP A 45 -1.01 -9.64 -7.10
N GLU A 46 -0.61 -8.37 -7.03
CA GLU A 46 -1.46 -7.19 -7.22
C GLU A 46 -2.82 -7.28 -6.47
N PRO A 47 -2.82 -7.48 -5.14
CA PRO A 47 -4.08 -7.71 -4.41
C PRO A 47 -4.98 -6.48 -4.36
N PHE A 48 -4.44 -5.29 -4.62
CA PHE A 48 -5.16 -4.02 -4.50
C PHE A 48 -5.71 -3.49 -5.82
N THR A 49 -5.20 -3.95 -6.96
CA THR A 49 -5.61 -3.47 -8.28
C THR A 49 -7.10 -3.67 -8.55
N GLY A 50 -7.80 -2.60 -8.92
CA GLY A 50 -9.22 -2.66 -9.29
C GLY A 50 -10.17 -2.88 -8.12
N VAL A 51 -9.75 -2.60 -6.90
CA VAL A 51 -10.63 -2.57 -5.72
C VAL A 51 -10.84 -1.14 -5.24
N ASP A 52 -11.99 -0.90 -4.61
CA ASP A 52 -12.25 0.38 -3.95
C ASP A 52 -11.43 0.55 -2.67
N VAL A 53 -11.27 1.80 -2.22
CA VAL A 53 -10.48 2.17 -1.02
C VAL A 53 -10.93 1.41 0.24
N LYS A 54 -12.23 1.17 0.40
CA LYS A 54 -12.76 0.44 1.56
C LYS A 54 -12.32 -1.02 1.53
N THR A 55 -12.37 -1.65 0.36
CA THR A 55 -11.90 -3.03 0.16
C THR A 55 -10.39 -3.14 0.36
N GLU A 56 -9.63 -2.19 -0.17
CA GLU A 56 -8.17 -2.14 0.03
C GLU A 56 -7.81 -2.05 1.53
N ASN A 57 -8.43 -1.12 2.26
CA ASN A 57 -8.19 -0.99 3.70
C ASN A 57 -8.53 -2.28 4.47
N ALA A 58 -9.59 -2.97 4.08
CA ALA A 58 -9.96 -4.26 4.69
C ALA A 58 -8.92 -5.36 4.40
N ILE A 59 -8.36 -5.40 3.18
CA ILE A 59 -7.28 -6.33 2.81
C ILE A 59 -6.01 -5.99 3.61
N VAL A 60 -5.61 -4.72 3.68
CA VAL A 60 -4.43 -4.28 4.45
C VAL A 60 -4.55 -4.68 5.92
N GLU A 61 -5.71 -4.46 6.53
CA GLU A 61 -5.94 -4.83 7.93
C GLU A 61 -5.84 -6.35 8.13
N LEU A 62 -6.40 -7.14 7.22
CA LEU A 62 -6.27 -8.58 7.24
C LEU A 62 -4.80 -9.03 7.12
N LEU A 63 -4.01 -8.41 6.22
CA LEU A 63 -2.59 -8.74 6.07
C LEU A 63 -1.81 -8.43 7.36
N ARG A 64 -2.14 -7.33 8.05
CA ARG A 64 -1.55 -7.00 9.36
C ARG A 64 -1.86 -8.07 10.42
N GLN A 65 -3.11 -8.55 10.47
CA GLN A 65 -3.53 -9.61 11.38
C GLN A 65 -2.79 -10.91 11.09
N LEU A 66 -2.73 -11.33 9.83
CA LEU A 66 -2.00 -12.54 9.41
C LEU A 66 -0.51 -12.47 9.76
N ARG A 67 0.11 -11.29 9.58
CA ARG A 67 1.49 -11.06 10.02
C ARG A 67 1.64 -11.25 11.52
N ALA A 68 0.73 -10.68 12.31
CA ALA A 68 0.72 -10.84 13.78
C ALA A 68 0.52 -12.30 14.21
N GLU A 69 -0.19 -13.10 13.41
CA GLU A 69 -0.35 -14.56 13.58
C GLU A 69 0.90 -15.37 13.16
N GLY A 70 1.94 -14.71 12.65
CA GLY A 70 3.22 -15.31 12.27
C GLY A 70 3.28 -15.85 10.83
N HIS A 71 2.39 -15.40 9.96
CA HIS A 71 2.48 -15.69 8.52
C HIS A 71 3.56 -14.82 7.85
N LEU A 72 4.31 -15.41 6.93
CA LEU A 72 5.15 -14.69 5.97
C LEU A 72 4.32 -14.33 4.75
N ILE A 73 4.21 -13.03 4.45
CA ILE A 73 3.39 -12.54 3.35
C ILE A 73 4.30 -11.82 2.36
N LEU A 74 4.29 -12.28 1.11
CA LEU A 74 4.96 -11.61 0.01
C LEU A 74 3.89 -11.03 -0.92
N VAL A 75 3.93 -9.71 -1.12
CA VAL A 75 3.02 -8.97 -1.98
C VAL A 75 3.81 -8.35 -3.12
N SER A 76 3.43 -8.64 -4.38
CA SER A 76 3.84 -7.82 -5.51
C SER A 76 2.81 -6.71 -5.69
N THR A 77 3.26 -5.48 -5.86
CA THR A 77 2.37 -4.34 -6.12
C THR A 77 3.11 -3.18 -6.78
N HIS A 78 2.39 -2.41 -7.59
CA HIS A 78 2.81 -1.11 -8.07
C HIS A 78 2.10 0.03 -7.32
N ASN A 79 1.14 -0.27 -6.43
CA ASN A 79 0.48 0.73 -5.59
C ASN A 79 1.43 1.22 -4.49
N LEU A 80 2.15 2.29 -4.78
CA LEU A 80 3.18 2.84 -3.90
C LEU A 80 2.61 3.40 -2.59
N GLY A 81 1.42 3.98 -2.64
CA GLY A 81 0.83 4.70 -1.52
C GLY A 81 0.48 3.82 -0.32
N SER A 82 0.23 2.51 -0.53
CA SER A 82 -0.11 1.59 0.54
C SER A 82 1.09 0.85 1.14
N VAL A 83 2.23 0.81 0.46
CA VAL A 83 3.43 0.07 0.90
C VAL A 83 3.87 0.43 2.32
N PRO A 84 4.03 1.73 2.70
CA PRO A 84 4.46 2.09 4.06
C PRO A 84 3.47 1.70 5.15
N ASP A 85 2.21 1.45 4.79
CA ASP A 85 1.16 1.16 5.75
C ASP A 85 1.22 -0.26 6.30
N PHE A 86 1.72 -1.24 5.53
CA PHE A 86 1.66 -2.65 5.93
C PHE A 86 2.94 -3.45 5.70
N CYS A 87 3.89 -2.96 4.91
CA CYS A 87 5.13 -3.68 4.61
C CYS A 87 6.22 -3.36 5.64
N ASP A 88 6.83 -4.38 6.23
CA ASP A 88 8.01 -4.23 7.08
C ASP A 88 9.29 -4.13 6.27
N GLN A 89 9.30 -4.82 5.14
CA GLN A 89 10.44 -4.89 4.22
C GLN A 89 9.96 -4.71 2.80
N VAL A 90 10.81 -4.13 1.96
CA VAL A 90 10.57 -3.98 0.54
C VAL A 90 11.74 -4.51 -0.26
N VAL A 91 11.42 -5.06 -1.44
CA VAL A 91 12.39 -5.39 -2.48
C VAL A 91 11.96 -4.64 -3.73
N MET A 92 12.77 -3.73 -4.17
CA MET A 92 12.52 -2.91 -5.36
C MET A 92 13.21 -3.51 -6.56
N ILE A 93 12.46 -3.76 -7.62
CA ILE A 93 12.92 -4.49 -8.80
C ILE A 93 12.66 -3.67 -10.07
N ASN A 94 13.70 -3.53 -10.88
CA ASN A 94 13.61 -3.09 -12.27
C ASN A 94 14.59 -3.91 -13.08
N ARG A 95 14.15 -5.04 -13.65
CA ARG A 95 14.96 -6.10 -14.27
C ARG A 95 15.94 -6.79 -13.31
N THR A 96 16.54 -6.01 -12.42
CA THR A 96 17.41 -6.47 -11.32
C THR A 96 16.90 -5.90 -10.00
N VAL A 97 17.38 -6.43 -8.89
CA VAL A 97 17.13 -5.83 -7.57
C VAL A 97 17.87 -4.51 -7.48
N ILE A 98 17.13 -3.42 -7.30
CA ILE A 98 17.67 -2.06 -7.17
C ILE A 98 17.96 -1.76 -5.69
N ALA A 99 17.04 -2.15 -4.80
CA ALA A 99 17.18 -1.96 -3.37
C ALA A 99 16.38 -3.04 -2.63
N ALA A 100 16.82 -3.44 -1.45
CA ALA A 100 16.12 -4.37 -0.58
C ALA A 100 16.46 -4.06 0.88
N GLY A 101 15.46 -4.12 1.78
CA GLY A 101 15.65 -3.86 3.19
C GLY A 101 14.38 -3.44 3.89
N LYS A 102 14.53 -2.89 5.10
CA LYS A 102 13.38 -2.35 5.84
C LYS A 102 12.71 -1.24 5.06
N THR A 103 11.37 -1.20 5.14
CA THR A 103 10.59 -0.18 4.42
C THR A 103 11.02 1.23 4.79
N GLU A 104 11.24 1.52 6.07
CA GLU A 104 11.67 2.83 6.56
C GLU A 104 12.99 3.33 5.95
N ASP A 105 13.93 2.43 5.64
CA ASP A 105 15.25 2.80 5.11
C ASP A 105 15.27 2.77 3.57
N THR A 106 14.51 1.85 2.98
CA THR A 106 14.62 1.49 1.56
C THR A 106 13.58 2.21 0.71
N PHE A 107 12.37 2.46 1.25
CA PHE A 107 11.28 3.10 0.54
C PHE A 107 11.45 4.62 0.57
N ASN A 108 12.32 5.13 -0.26
CA ASN A 108 12.66 6.54 -0.37
C ASN A 108 12.62 7.03 -1.82
N GLN A 109 12.56 8.36 -2.00
CA GLN A 109 12.46 8.99 -3.30
C GLN A 109 13.56 8.53 -4.26
N HIS A 110 14.82 8.48 -3.82
CA HIS A 110 15.95 8.13 -4.65
C HIS A 110 15.85 6.71 -5.22
N ASN A 111 15.44 5.73 -4.40
CA ASN A 111 15.26 4.36 -4.85
C ASN A 111 14.05 4.21 -5.78
N LEU A 112 12.94 4.91 -5.48
CA LEU A 112 11.76 4.93 -6.33
C LEU A 112 12.06 5.53 -7.70
N GLU A 113 12.81 6.63 -7.77
CA GLU A 113 13.25 7.23 -9.04
C GLU A 113 14.10 6.25 -9.88
N LYS A 114 14.96 5.47 -9.24
CA LYS A 114 15.77 4.44 -9.94
C LYS A 114 14.89 3.29 -10.48
N VAL A 115 13.90 2.88 -9.72
CA VAL A 115 13.01 1.76 -10.10
C VAL A 115 12.10 2.15 -11.24
N PHE A 116 11.45 3.30 -11.14
CA PHE A 116 10.40 3.73 -12.06
C PHE A 116 10.92 4.62 -13.21
N GLY A 117 12.19 5.06 -13.15
CA GLY A 117 12.89 5.66 -14.29
C GLY A 117 12.23 6.90 -14.89
N GLY A 118 11.62 7.77 -14.09
CA GLY A 118 10.97 9.00 -14.58
C GLY A 118 9.54 8.80 -15.08
N VAL A 119 8.96 7.62 -14.94
CA VAL A 119 7.52 7.37 -15.18
C VAL A 119 6.68 8.03 -14.07
N LEU A 120 7.25 8.15 -12.85
CA LEU A 120 6.58 8.83 -11.75
C LEU A 120 6.42 10.32 -12.04
N ARG A 121 5.20 10.82 -11.88
CA ARG A 121 4.93 12.25 -11.92
C ARG A 121 5.39 12.89 -10.61
N HIS A 122 6.23 13.90 -10.75
CA HIS A 122 6.74 14.67 -9.61
C HIS A 122 5.97 15.98 -9.50
N ILE A 123 5.33 16.20 -8.37
CA ILE A 123 4.75 17.48 -8.00
C ILE A 123 5.54 17.98 -6.78
N LYS A 124 6.30 19.06 -6.96
CA LYS A 124 6.98 19.74 -5.84
C LYS A 124 6.13 20.90 -5.40
N LEU A 125 5.66 20.83 -4.16
CA LEU A 125 4.97 21.91 -3.49
C LEU A 125 5.98 22.60 -2.56
N LEU A 126 6.09 23.92 -2.66
CA LEU A 126 6.87 24.72 -1.72
C LEU A 126 5.97 25.09 -0.54
N GLY A 127 6.55 25.30 0.64
CA GLY A 127 5.81 25.55 1.87
C GLY A 127 4.85 26.76 1.84
N GLU A 128 5.07 27.70 0.92
CA GLU A 128 4.17 28.83 0.69
C GLU A 128 2.81 28.44 0.08
N ASP A 129 2.72 27.25 -0.53
CA ASP A 129 1.49 26.70 -1.12
C ASP A 129 0.71 25.80 -0.14
N LEU A 130 1.26 25.52 1.03
CA LEU A 130 0.65 24.70 2.06
C LEU A 130 0.08 25.59 3.17
N HIS A 131 -1.15 25.35 3.60
CA HIS A 131 -1.91 26.14 4.58
C HIS A 131 -1.27 26.33 5.96
N ASN A 132 -0.03 25.91 6.16
CA ASN A 132 0.69 26.05 7.43
C ASN A 132 1.98 26.84 7.22
N ASP A 133 1.93 28.16 7.47
CA ASP A 133 3.02 29.13 7.26
C ASP A 133 4.32 28.84 8.08
N GLU A 134 4.27 27.88 9.00
CA GLU A 134 5.42 27.55 9.86
C GLU A 134 6.30 26.46 9.26
N ASP A 135 5.80 25.63 8.34
CA ASP A 135 6.54 24.51 7.74
C ASP A 135 7.02 24.83 6.31
N LYS A 136 8.27 25.31 6.21
CA LYS A 136 8.90 25.67 4.93
C LYS A 136 9.51 24.48 4.17
N ARG A 137 9.20 23.23 4.57
CA ARG A 137 9.74 22.05 3.90
C ARG A 137 9.13 21.89 2.50
N ALA A 138 9.97 21.54 1.54
CA ALA A 138 9.49 21.13 0.24
C ALA A 138 8.78 19.76 0.35
N VAL A 139 7.62 19.62 -0.24
CA VAL A 139 6.88 18.37 -0.32
C VAL A 139 7.02 17.82 -1.73
N THR A 140 7.50 16.58 -1.85
CA THR A 140 7.54 15.87 -3.12
C THR A 140 6.44 14.81 -3.11
N VAL A 141 5.53 14.89 -4.06
CA VAL A 141 4.46 13.92 -4.28
C VAL A 141 4.86 13.08 -5.50
N LEU A 142 4.97 11.78 -5.31
CA LEU A 142 5.18 10.82 -6.38
C LEU A 142 3.87 10.08 -6.64
N THR A 143 3.45 9.99 -7.88
CA THR A 143 2.23 9.27 -8.26
C THR A 143 2.44 8.52 -9.57
N ASP A 144 1.82 7.34 -9.63
CA ASP A 144 1.76 6.45 -10.78
C ASP A 144 0.35 6.25 -11.33
N ASP A 145 -0.58 7.15 -11.06
CA ASP A 145 -2.01 7.10 -11.37
C ASP A 145 -2.91 6.43 -10.30
N GLU A 146 -2.35 5.84 -9.23
CA GLU A 146 -3.13 5.29 -8.11
C GLU A 146 -3.05 6.20 -6.88
N ARG A 147 -2.40 5.75 -5.81
CA ARG A 147 -2.23 6.56 -4.59
C ARG A 147 -0.89 7.28 -4.57
N PRO A 148 -0.89 8.60 -4.37
CA PRO A 148 0.35 9.34 -4.28
C PRO A 148 1.14 8.98 -3.01
N VAL A 149 2.46 8.93 -3.15
CA VAL A 149 3.40 8.90 -2.03
C VAL A 149 3.94 10.29 -1.80
N VAL A 150 3.90 10.74 -0.56
CA VAL A 150 4.34 12.07 -0.17
C VAL A 150 5.64 11.98 0.61
N PHE A 151 6.66 12.68 0.14
CA PHE A 151 7.93 12.84 0.85
C PHE A 151 8.08 14.30 1.26
N TYR A 152 8.38 14.52 2.52
CA TYR A 152 8.74 15.84 3.02
C TYR A 152 10.23 16.06 2.84
N GLY A 153 10.61 17.16 2.19
CA GLY A 153 12.01 17.56 2.00
C GLY A 153 12.68 17.86 3.33
N GLU A 154 14.00 17.68 3.35
CA GLU A 154 14.83 17.96 4.52
C GLU A 154 14.89 19.46 4.84
N THR A 155 14.76 19.82 6.10
CA THR A 155 15.42 21.03 6.61
C THR A 155 16.92 20.73 6.69
N LYS A 156 17.79 21.74 6.57
CA LYS A 156 19.26 21.57 6.53
C LYS A 156 19.88 20.73 7.67
N ASN A 157 19.08 20.27 8.64
CA ASN A 157 19.50 19.57 9.86
C ASN A 157 18.77 18.24 10.11
N ASP A 158 17.89 17.78 9.22
CA ASP A 158 17.13 16.54 9.43
C ASP A 158 17.78 15.33 8.72
N PRO A 159 17.64 14.11 9.29
CA PRO A 159 18.04 12.88 8.60
C PRO A 159 17.20 12.65 7.33
N PRO A 160 17.69 11.84 6.36
CA PRO A 160 17.05 11.66 5.04
C PRO A 160 15.56 11.35 5.16
N ALA A 161 14.76 12.04 4.33
CA ALA A 161 13.31 12.01 4.38
C ALA A 161 12.77 10.58 4.32
N THR A 162 12.19 10.15 5.42
CA THR A 162 11.46 8.89 5.54
C THR A 162 10.04 9.09 5.03
N ALA A 163 9.49 8.12 4.30
CA ALA A 163 8.10 8.16 3.85
C ALA A 163 7.17 8.29 5.07
N VAL A 164 6.44 9.39 5.13
CA VAL A 164 5.49 9.62 6.22
C VAL A 164 4.22 8.83 5.92
N LYS A 165 3.72 8.12 6.93
CA LYS A 165 2.44 7.39 6.90
C LYS A 165 1.38 8.24 6.23
N SER A 166 0.65 7.64 5.29
CA SER A 166 -0.41 8.27 4.50
C SER A 166 -1.22 9.28 5.32
N CYS A 167 -1.31 10.50 4.82
CA CYS A 167 -2.11 11.56 5.43
C CYS A 167 -3.58 11.10 5.43
N ARG A 168 -4.11 10.69 6.59
CA ARG A 168 -5.55 10.52 6.73
C ARG A 168 -6.15 11.91 6.66
N LEU A 169 -6.90 12.19 5.61
CA LEU A 169 -7.79 13.35 5.61
C LEU A 169 -8.71 13.22 6.84
N PRO A 170 -8.89 14.28 7.62
CA PRO A 170 -9.86 14.25 8.70
C PRO A 170 -11.25 13.95 8.13
N PRO A 171 -12.12 13.26 8.89
CA PRO A 171 -13.49 13.03 8.47
C PRO A 171 -14.14 14.40 8.16
N SER A 172 -14.73 14.53 7.00
CA SER A 172 -15.51 15.71 6.66
C SER A 172 -16.68 15.79 7.63
N ASP A 173 -16.67 16.75 8.53
CA ASP A 173 -17.84 17.13 9.32
C ASP A 173 -18.92 17.54 8.32
N LYS A 174 -19.94 16.72 8.20
CA LYS A 174 -21.17 17.08 7.54
C LYS A 174 -22.06 17.73 8.58
N GLU A 175 -22.28 19.03 8.42
CA GLU A 175 -23.51 19.66 8.88
C GLU A 175 -24.72 19.15 8.08
#